data_a239ce924886339a958d206cf4fa9cca
#
_entry.id   a239ce924886339a958d206cf4fa9cca
#
_cell.length_a   1.000
_cell.length_b   1.000
_cell.length_c   1.000
_cell.angle_alpha   90.00
_cell.angle_beta   90.00
_cell.angle_gamma   90.00
#
_symmetry.space_group_name_H-M   'P 1'
#
loop_
_entity.id
_entity.type
_entity.pdbx_description
1 polymer ?
#
loop_
_entity_poly.entity_id
_entity_poly.type
_entity_poly.pdbx_seq_one_letter_code
_entity_poly.pdbx_strand_id
1 'polypeptide(L)'
;MPATDNITLEEKYRKLQEILRSLGSVAVAFSGGVDSTFLLKAAQETLGDRAMAITACPCSFTDRELKETEDFCQENHIRQEICKINEFDIPGFRQNPPDRCYICKKAIFTKLWEAAKSHHMNMIVEGSNMDDLGDYRPGKRAIQELGVRSPLQEAGLYKEEIRKLSKGMNLSLIHISEPTRQAEI
;
A
#
# COMPACT_ATOMS: atom_id res chain seq x y z
N MET A 1 2.35 -35.03 -13.05
CA MET A 1 3.01 -33.76 -12.72
C MET A 1 2.04 -32.66 -13.08
N PRO A 2 1.50 -31.97 -12.11
CA PRO A 2 0.76 -30.77 -12.49
C PRO A 2 1.75 -29.83 -13.16
N ALA A 3 1.38 -29.39 -14.36
CA ALA A 3 2.10 -28.32 -15.02
C ALA A 3 2.13 -27.13 -14.05
N THR A 4 3.31 -26.76 -13.60
CA THR A 4 3.50 -25.44 -12.99
C THR A 4 3.13 -24.48 -14.12
N ASP A 5 1.91 -23.97 -14.08
CA ASP A 5 1.48 -22.90 -14.97
C ASP A 5 2.48 -21.76 -14.73
N ASN A 6 3.46 -21.66 -15.62
CA ASN A 6 4.36 -20.53 -15.67
C ASN A 6 3.55 -19.31 -16.13
N ILE A 7 2.79 -18.75 -15.18
CA ILE A 7 2.03 -17.52 -15.42
C ILE A 7 3.06 -16.44 -15.73
N THR A 8 2.91 -15.84 -16.91
CA THR A 8 3.82 -14.79 -17.37
C THR A 8 3.64 -13.51 -16.53
N LEU A 9 4.65 -12.66 -16.54
CA LEU A 9 4.59 -11.39 -15.86
C LEU A 9 3.44 -10.50 -16.37
N GLU A 10 3.20 -10.54 -17.68
CA GLU A 10 2.09 -9.82 -18.31
C GLU A 10 0.72 -10.34 -17.85
N GLU A 11 0.57 -11.64 -17.69
CA GLU A 11 -0.65 -12.26 -17.16
C GLU A 11 -0.90 -11.87 -15.70
N LYS A 12 0.15 -11.82 -14.89
CA LYS A 12 0.05 -11.34 -13.51
C LYS A 12 -0.37 -9.86 -13.44
N TYR A 13 0.20 -9.04 -14.31
CA TYR A 13 -0.19 -7.63 -14.39
C TYR A 13 -1.64 -7.47 -14.85
N ARG A 14 -2.07 -8.25 -15.84
CA ARG A 14 -3.48 -8.27 -16.27
C ARG A 14 -4.41 -8.70 -15.14
N LYS A 15 -4.02 -9.71 -14.39
CA LYS A 15 -4.77 -10.16 -13.21
C LYS A 15 -4.89 -9.05 -12.16
N LEU A 16 -3.81 -8.32 -11.91
CA LEU A 16 -3.83 -7.15 -11.02
C LEU A 16 -4.87 -6.11 -11.50
N GLN A 17 -4.88 -5.80 -12.78
CA GLN A 17 -5.84 -4.86 -13.35
C GLN A 17 -7.29 -5.36 -13.20
N GLU A 18 -7.54 -6.64 -13.40
CA GLU A 18 -8.86 -7.24 -13.22
C GLU A 18 -9.33 -7.16 -11.76
N ILE A 19 -8.43 -7.44 -10.81
CA ILE A 19 -8.70 -7.29 -9.39
C ILE A 19 -9.10 -5.84 -9.07
N LEU A 20 -8.32 -4.88 -9.54
CA LEU A 20 -8.59 -3.46 -9.32
C LEU A 20 -9.94 -3.05 -9.91
N ARG A 21 -10.27 -3.48 -11.12
CA ARG A 21 -11.57 -3.21 -11.75
C ARG A 21 -12.73 -3.80 -10.94
N SER A 22 -12.55 -4.99 -10.41
CA SER A 22 -13.58 -5.65 -9.59
C SER A 22 -13.89 -4.90 -8.31
N LEU A 23 -12.95 -4.14 -7.77
CA LEU A 23 -13.13 -3.33 -6.57
C LEU A 23 -13.89 -2.02 -6.84
N GLY A 24 -13.92 -1.58 -8.08
CA GLY A 24 -14.64 -0.38 -8.52
C GLY A 24 -13.90 0.92 -8.26
N SER A 25 -13.67 1.27 -7.01
CA SER A 25 -12.85 2.43 -6.62
C SER A 25 -11.97 2.07 -5.42
N VAL A 26 -10.74 2.56 -5.41
CA VAL A 26 -9.75 2.19 -4.40
C VAL A 26 -9.01 3.40 -3.83
N ALA A 27 -8.78 3.35 -2.54
CA ALA A 27 -7.83 4.21 -1.86
C ALA A 27 -6.58 3.39 -1.56
N VAL A 28 -5.46 3.78 -2.12
CA VAL A 28 -4.18 3.08 -1.93
C VAL A 28 -3.47 3.64 -0.71
N ALA A 29 -3.16 2.77 0.25
CA ALA A 29 -2.31 3.14 1.38
C ALA A 29 -0.89 3.38 0.85
N PHE A 30 -0.55 4.64 0.65
CA PHE A 30 0.65 5.07 -0.06
C PHE A 30 1.69 5.62 0.91
N SER A 31 2.82 4.93 1.00
CA SER A 31 3.94 5.28 1.88
C SER A 31 5.17 5.83 1.14
N GLY A 32 5.15 5.81 -0.19
CA GLY A 32 6.32 6.16 -1.01
C GLY A 32 7.29 4.99 -1.25
N GLY A 33 7.06 3.83 -0.66
CA GLY A 33 7.84 2.62 -0.93
C GLY A 33 7.58 2.06 -2.33
N VAL A 34 8.46 1.19 -2.81
CA VAL A 34 8.41 0.62 -4.17
C VAL A 34 7.06 -0.03 -4.47
N ASP A 35 6.60 -0.89 -3.56
CA ASP A 35 5.38 -1.68 -3.77
C ASP A 35 4.13 -0.80 -3.80
N SER A 36 4.00 0.11 -2.83
CA SER A 36 2.83 1.00 -2.78
C SER A 36 2.82 2.01 -3.93
N THR A 37 3.98 2.46 -4.38
CA THR A 37 4.12 3.36 -5.54
C THR A 37 3.69 2.65 -6.82
N PHE A 38 4.15 1.42 -7.03
CA PHE A 38 3.73 0.61 -8.16
C PHE A 38 2.21 0.35 -8.14
N LEU A 39 1.68 -0.06 -6.99
CA LEU A 39 0.25 -0.31 -6.83
C LEU A 39 -0.58 0.94 -7.12
N LEU A 40 -0.16 2.09 -6.61
CA LEU A 40 -0.84 3.37 -6.85
C LEU A 40 -0.86 3.73 -8.34
N LYS A 41 0.27 3.57 -9.01
CA LYS A 41 0.37 3.85 -10.46
C LYS A 41 -0.49 2.88 -11.27
N ALA A 42 -0.44 1.60 -10.96
CA ALA A 42 -1.28 0.59 -11.61
C ALA A 42 -2.78 0.87 -11.38
N ALA A 43 -3.15 1.26 -10.17
CA ALA A 43 -4.53 1.63 -9.85
C ALA A 43 -4.99 2.87 -10.64
N GLN A 44 -4.15 3.88 -10.73
CA GLN A 44 -4.44 5.08 -11.51
C GLN A 44 -4.61 4.77 -13.00
N GLU A 45 -3.72 3.97 -13.59
CA GLU A 45 -3.80 3.60 -15.00
C GLU A 45 -5.05 2.75 -15.30
N THR A 46 -5.46 1.93 -14.34
CA THR A 46 -6.61 1.04 -14.51
C THR A 46 -7.95 1.73 -14.24
N LEU A 47 -8.01 2.57 -13.20
CA LEU A 47 -9.25 3.14 -12.68
C LEU A 47 -9.39 4.65 -12.91
N GLY A 48 -8.32 5.34 -13.28
CA GLY A 48 -8.35 6.79 -13.44
C GLY A 48 -8.71 7.50 -12.12
N ASP A 49 -9.71 8.36 -12.16
CA ASP A 49 -10.16 9.15 -11.00
C ASP A 49 -10.81 8.32 -9.89
N ARG A 50 -11.06 7.04 -10.12
CA ARG A 50 -11.55 6.10 -9.12
C ARG A 50 -10.43 5.49 -8.26
N ALA A 51 -9.21 5.94 -8.45
CA ALA A 51 -8.08 5.62 -7.59
C ALA A 51 -7.53 6.88 -6.95
N MET A 52 -7.22 6.81 -5.66
CA MET A 52 -6.57 7.90 -4.93
C MET A 52 -5.53 7.35 -3.97
N ALA A 53 -4.63 8.23 -3.52
CA ALA A 53 -3.67 7.91 -2.48
C ALA A 53 -4.19 8.36 -1.11
N ILE A 54 -3.99 7.53 -0.11
CA ILE A 54 -4.13 7.92 1.29
C ILE A 54 -2.80 7.66 1.97
N THR A 55 -2.21 8.70 2.54
CA THR A 55 -0.91 8.61 3.19
C THR A 55 -1.07 8.81 4.69
N ALA A 56 -0.76 7.76 5.45
CA ALA A 56 -0.65 7.89 6.91
C ALA A 56 0.65 8.62 7.24
N CYS A 57 0.55 9.67 8.04
CA CYS A 57 1.69 10.47 8.46
C CYS A 57 1.86 10.38 9.98
N PRO A 58 2.50 9.31 10.50
CA PRO A 58 2.83 9.20 11.91
C PRO A 58 3.96 10.16 12.29
N CYS A 59 4.20 10.32 13.56
CA CYS A 59 5.26 11.21 14.07
C CYS A 59 6.66 10.84 13.57
N SER A 60 6.87 9.56 13.23
CA SER A 60 8.13 9.05 12.68
C SER A 60 8.34 9.36 11.20
N PHE A 61 7.30 9.82 10.50
CA PHE A 61 7.36 10.14 9.08
C PHE A 61 8.04 11.50 8.90
N THR A 62 9.11 11.55 8.12
CA THR A 62 9.86 12.79 7.92
C THR A 62 9.17 13.71 6.91
N ASP A 63 9.45 15.02 7.01
CA ASP A 63 8.95 16.01 6.05
C ASP A 63 9.42 15.69 4.62
N ARG A 64 10.62 15.13 4.48
CA ARG A 64 11.15 14.69 3.19
C ARG A 64 10.33 13.54 2.59
N GLU A 65 10.05 12.52 3.38
CA GLU A 65 9.24 11.37 2.94
C GLU A 65 7.84 11.82 2.54
N LEU A 66 7.25 12.71 3.33
CA LEU A 66 5.94 13.27 3.03
C LEU A 66 5.96 14.02 1.69
N LYS A 67 6.97 14.89 1.50
CA LYS A 67 7.13 15.66 0.27
C LYS A 67 7.32 14.76 -0.95
N GLU A 68 8.08 13.69 -0.83
CA GLU A 68 8.27 12.72 -1.91
C GLU A 68 6.94 12.07 -2.34
N THR A 69 6.06 11.77 -1.39
CA THR A 69 4.73 11.25 -1.71
C THR A 69 3.84 12.30 -2.39
N GLU A 70 3.90 13.52 -1.92
CA GLU A 70 3.13 14.64 -2.50
C GLU A 70 3.58 14.95 -3.93
N ASP A 71 4.89 15.01 -4.15
CA ASP A 71 5.47 15.27 -5.47
C ASP A 71 5.06 14.19 -6.47
N PHE A 72 5.14 12.92 -6.07
CA PHE A 72 4.72 11.80 -6.91
C PHE A 72 3.24 11.90 -7.30
N CYS A 73 2.38 12.14 -6.34
CA CYS A 73 0.94 12.26 -6.61
C CYS A 73 0.63 13.46 -7.50
N GLN A 74 1.29 14.59 -7.28
CA GLN A 74 1.12 15.79 -8.09
C GLN A 74 1.57 15.58 -9.53
N GLU A 75 2.76 14.99 -9.73
CA GLU A 75 3.30 14.71 -11.06
C GLU A 75 2.44 13.73 -11.87
N ASN A 76 1.78 12.80 -11.19
CA ASN A 76 0.93 11.80 -11.81
C ASN A 76 -0.57 12.14 -11.80
N HIS A 77 -0.92 13.33 -11.35
CA HIS A 77 -2.32 13.80 -11.26
C HIS A 77 -3.21 12.87 -10.42
N ILE A 78 -2.68 12.39 -9.31
CA ILE A 78 -3.38 11.52 -8.38
C ILE A 78 -3.83 12.33 -7.17
N ARG A 79 -5.10 12.20 -6.79
CA ARG A 79 -5.60 12.80 -5.55
C ARG A 79 -4.94 12.12 -4.36
N GLN A 80 -4.53 12.90 -3.38
CA GLN A 80 -3.93 12.39 -2.16
C GLN A 80 -4.58 13.04 -0.94
N GLU A 81 -4.90 12.24 0.05
CA GLU A 81 -5.23 12.69 1.39
C GLU A 81 -4.15 12.26 2.37
N ILE A 82 -3.71 13.19 3.19
CA ILE A 82 -2.69 12.94 4.22
C ILE A 82 -3.40 12.86 5.57
N CYS A 83 -3.29 11.71 6.23
CA CYS A 83 -3.84 11.48 7.54
C CYS A 83 -2.75 11.60 8.59
N LYS A 84 -2.73 12.71 9.32
CA LYS A 84 -1.79 12.89 10.43
C LYS A 84 -2.19 12.00 11.59
N ILE A 85 -1.24 11.25 12.11
CA ILE A 85 -1.46 10.28 13.17
C ILE A 85 -0.46 10.55 14.29
N ASN A 86 -0.98 10.80 15.50
CA ASN A 86 -0.15 10.82 16.69
C ASN A 86 -0.22 9.44 17.35
N GLU A 87 0.84 8.68 17.19
CA GLU A 87 0.95 7.31 17.71
C GLU A 87 0.81 7.26 19.23
N PHE A 88 1.22 8.32 19.92
CA PHE A 88 1.11 8.40 21.39
C PHE A 88 -0.33 8.56 21.88
N ASP A 89 -1.25 8.98 21.03
CA ASP A 89 -2.66 9.07 21.34
C ASP A 89 -3.40 7.73 21.16
N ILE A 90 -2.73 6.71 20.58
CA ILE A 90 -3.30 5.39 20.39
C ILE A 90 -3.33 4.66 21.73
N PRO A 91 -4.51 4.23 22.22
CA PRO A 91 -4.61 3.48 23.48
C PRO A 91 -3.73 2.22 23.44
N GLY A 92 -2.92 2.04 24.46
CA GLY A 92 -2.02 0.89 24.59
C GLY A 92 -0.66 1.04 23.91
N PHE A 93 -0.45 2.04 23.07
CA PHE A 93 0.83 2.23 22.36
C PHE A 93 2.00 2.51 23.33
N ARG A 94 1.79 3.37 24.32
CA ARG A 94 2.84 3.79 25.26
C ARG A 94 3.34 2.67 26.16
N GLN A 95 2.51 1.66 26.43
CA GLN A 95 2.87 0.51 27.25
C GLN A 95 3.78 -0.49 26.53
N ASN A 96 4.03 -0.29 25.23
CA ASN A 96 4.85 -1.15 24.38
C ASN A 96 4.54 -2.65 24.54
N PRO A 97 3.26 -3.07 24.40
CA PRO A 97 2.89 -4.47 24.54
C PRO A 97 3.43 -5.33 23.39
N PRO A 98 3.47 -6.68 23.53
CA PRO A 98 3.92 -7.57 22.47
C PRO A 98 3.15 -7.44 21.16
N ASP A 99 1.89 -6.99 21.20
CA ASP A 99 1.01 -6.78 20.04
C ASP A 99 0.95 -5.31 19.59
N ARG A 100 1.96 -4.51 19.94
CA ARG A 100 2.05 -3.09 19.58
C ARG A 100 1.84 -2.85 18.08
N CYS A 101 2.43 -3.68 17.21
CA CYS A 101 2.28 -3.55 15.77
C CYS A 101 0.84 -3.75 15.32
N TYR A 102 0.12 -4.69 15.94
CA TYR A 102 -1.30 -4.90 15.70
C TYR A 102 -2.14 -3.68 16.09
N ILE A 103 -1.95 -3.18 17.30
CA ILE A 103 -2.67 -2.01 17.84
C ILE A 103 -2.43 -0.79 16.96
N CYS A 104 -1.17 -0.54 16.61
CA CYS A 104 -0.78 0.59 15.76
C CYS A 104 -1.40 0.50 14.36
N LYS A 105 -1.27 -0.65 13.70
CA LYS A 105 -1.85 -0.87 12.37
C LYS A 105 -3.36 -0.75 12.37
N LYS A 106 -4.02 -1.31 13.36
CA LYS A 106 -5.48 -1.23 13.49
C LYS A 106 -5.95 0.22 13.61
N ALA A 107 -5.30 1.01 14.45
CA ALA A 107 -5.64 2.42 14.61
C ALA A 107 -5.38 3.24 13.34
N ILE A 108 -4.24 3.03 12.69
CA ILE A 108 -3.87 3.71 11.43
C ILE A 108 -4.90 3.39 10.34
N PHE A 109 -5.15 2.12 10.08
CA PHE A 109 -6.07 1.73 9.01
C PHE A 109 -7.52 2.06 9.30
N THR A 110 -7.92 2.14 10.57
CA THR A 110 -9.24 2.68 10.93
C THR A 110 -9.38 4.14 10.48
N LYS A 111 -8.37 4.96 10.72
CA LYS A 111 -8.35 6.34 10.23
C LYS A 111 -8.33 6.43 8.71
N LEU A 112 -7.55 5.57 8.06
CA LEU A 112 -7.52 5.51 6.60
C LEU A 112 -8.89 5.14 6.02
N TRP A 113 -9.64 4.24 6.68
CA TRP A 113 -11.01 3.90 6.29
C TRP A 113 -11.97 5.09 6.42
N GLU A 114 -11.85 5.87 7.47
CA GLU A 114 -12.65 7.09 7.62
C GLU A 114 -12.40 8.05 6.45
N ALA A 115 -11.15 8.26 6.09
CA ALA A 115 -10.78 9.09 4.95
C ALA A 115 -11.28 8.50 3.64
N ALA A 116 -11.10 7.20 3.39
CA ALA A 116 -11.58 6.53 2.19
C ALA A 116 -13.10 6.66 2.03
N LYS A 117 -13.86 6.48 3.10
CA LYS A 117 -15.31 6.62 3.10
C LYS A 117 -15.75 8.06 2.81
N SER A 118 -15.02 9.04 3.34
CA SER A 118 -15.33 10.46 3.07
C SER A 118 -15.16 10.83 1.59
N HIS A 119 -14.30 10.11 0.87
CA HIS A 119 -14.11 10.24 -0.57
C HIS A 119 -14.92 9.25 -1.40
N HIS A 120 -15.82 8.50 -0.79
CA HIS A 120 -16.68 7.50 -1.45
C HIS A 120 -15.89 6.37 -2.13
N MET A 121 -14.73 6.01 -1.59
CA MET A 121 -13.95 4.88 -2.07
C MET A 121 -14.50 3.56 -1.51
N ASN A 122 -14.60 2.55 -2.38
CA ASN A 122 -15.17 1.26 -2.01
C ASN A 122 -14.21 0.41 -1.16
N MET A 123 -12.91 0.54 -1.38
CA MET A 123 -11.92 -0.34 -0.78
C MET A 123 -10.60 0.38 -0.49
N ILE A 124 -9.97 -0.01 0.60
CA ILE A 124 -8.56 0.30 0.83
C ILE A 124 -7.73 -0.87 0.34
N VAL A 125 -6.66 -0.57 -0.39
CA VAL A 125 -5.66 -1.55 -0.84
C VAL A 125 -4.27 -1.15 -0.36
N GLU A 126 -3.42 -2.13 -0.11
CA GLU A 126 -2.08 -1.92 0.39
C GLU A 126 -1.06 -2.77 -0.37
N GLY A 127 0.22 -2.44 -0.26
CA GLY A 127 1.29 -2.91 -1.11
C GLY A 127 1.94 -4.24 -0.74
N SER A 128 1.35 -5.07 0.12
CA SER A 128 1.91 -6.40 0.39
C SER A 128 2.00 -7.23 -0.88
N ASN A 129 3.12 -7.94 -1.05
CA ASN A 129 3.42 -8.79 -2.20
C ASN A 129 3.58 -10.25 -1.78
N MET A 130 3.95 -11.13 -2.72
CA MET A 130 4.10 -12.56 -2.46
C MET A 130 5.25 -12.89 -1.49
N ASP A 131 6.30 -12.08 -1.44
CA ASP A 131 7.42 -12.27 -0.52
C ASP A 131 7.03 -12.02 0.94
N ASP A 132 5.91 -11.32 1.16
CA ASP A 132 5.37 -11.07 2.49
C ASP A 132 4.53 -12.24 3.03
N LEU A 133 4.24 -13.25 2.21
CA LEU A 133 3.59 -14.47 2.65
C LEU A 133 4.56 -15.30 3.51
N GLY A 134 4.06 -15.85 4.61
CA GLY A 134 4.85 -16.68 5.51
C GLY A 134 5.51 -15.91 6.66
N ASP A 135 5.61 -14.60 6.57
CA ASP A 135 6.00 -13.76 7.69
C ASP A 135 4.79 -13.53 8.60
N TYR A 136 4.82 -14.18 9.77
CA TYR A 136 3.81 -13.86 10.78
C TYR A 136 4.10 -12.47 11.37
N ARG A 137 3.34 -11.48 10.92
CA ARG A 137 3.40 -10.13 11.48
C ARG A 137 2.05 -9.81 12.12
N PRO A 138 2.02 -9.44 13.40
CA PRO A 138 0.76 -9.07 14.06
C PRO A 138 -0.01 -7.97 13.32
N GLY A 139 0.70 -7.07 12.64
CA GLY A 139 0.09 -6.02 11.84
C GLY A 139 -0.73 -6.52 10.66
N LYS A 140 -0.40 -7.68 10.07
CA LYS A 140 -1.18 -8.27 8.98
C LYS A 140 -2.58 -8.68 9.44
N ARG A 141 -2.70 -9.20 10.66
CA ARG A 141 -4.01 -9.54 11.24
C ARG A 141 -4.93 -8.33 11.32
N ALA A 142 -4.39 -7.19 11.75
CA ALA A 142 -5.17 -5.95 11.82
C ALA A 142 -5.69 -5.52 10.45
N ILE A 143 -4.86 -5.60 9.42
CA ILE A 143 -5.22 -5.26 8.03
C ILE A 143 -6.32 -6.18 7.53
N GLN A 144 -6.20 -7.48 7.77
CA GLN A 144 -7.20 -8.47 7.36
C GLN A 144 -8.54 -8.27 8.10
N GLU A 145 -8.52 -8.02 9.40
CA GLU A 145 -9.72 -7.77 10.20
C GLU A 145 -10.49 -6.53 9.70
N LEU A 146 -9.78 -5.54 9.20
CA LEU A 146 -10.39 -4.32 8.65
C LEU A 146 -10.81 -4.45 7.19
N GLY A 147 -10.64 -5.61 6.58
CA GLY A 147 -11.05 -5.86 5.20
C GLY A 147 -10.19 -5.17 4.14
N VAL A 148 -8.99 -4.75 4.49
CA VAL A 148 -8.02 -4.17 3.54
C VAL A 148 -7.52 -5.27 2.61
N ARG A 149 -7.45 -4.98 1.31
CA ARG A 149 -7.03 -5.93 0.29
C ARG A 149 -5.56 -5.71 -0.10
N SER A 150 -4.92 -6.78 -0.54
CA SER A 150 -3.52 -6.79 -1.00
C SER A 150 -3.47 -7.27 -2.45
N PRO A 151 -3.79 -6.40 -3.43
CA PRO A 151 -3.94 -6.82 -4.82
C PRO A 151 -2.66 -7.38 -5.46
N LEU A 152 -1.48 -6.89 -5.05
CA LEU A 152 -0.21 -7.40 -5.57
C LEU A 152 -0.01 -8.86 -5.18
N GLN A 153 -0.33 -9.19 -3.93
CA GLN A 153 -0.28 -10.55 -3.41
C GLN A 153 -1.34 -11.45 -4.08
N GLU A 154 -2.56 -10.94 -4.23
CA GLU A 154 -3.66 -11.65 -4.91
C GLU A 154 -3.34 -11.93 -6.38
N ALA A 155 -2.61 -11.05 -7.04
CA ALA A 155 -2.14 -11.25 -8.42
C ALA A 155 -0.91 -12.16 -8.53
N GLY A 156 -0.34 -12.58 -7.41
CA GLY A 156 0.82 -13.47 -7.39
C GLY A 156 2.15 -12.76 -7.71
N LEU A 157 2.24 -11.46 -7.46
CA LEU A 157 3.44 -10.67 -7.77
C LEU A 157 4.47 -10.73 -6.65
N TYR A 158 5.70 -11.06 -7.03
CA TYR A 158 6.88 -11.01 -6.17
C TYR A 158 7.57 -9.65 -6.27
N LYS A 159 8.34 -9.29 -5.28
CA LYS A 159 9.03 -7.99 -5.22
C LYS A 159 9.91 -7.71 -6.45
N GLU A 160 10.63 -8.71 -6.91
CA GLU A 160 11.48 -8.60 -8.10
C GLU A 160 10.66 -8.33 -9.37
N GLU A 161 9.50 -8.98 -9.50
CA GLU A 161 8.57 -8.77 -10.60
C GLU A 161 7.98 -7.37 -10.59
N ILE A 162 7.64 -6.87 -9.40
CA ILE A 162 7.16 -5.50 -9.20
C ILE A 162 8.23 -4.48 -9.65
N ARG A 163 9.47 -4.73 -9.31
CA ARG A 163 10.59 -3.87 -9.75
C ARG A 163 10.72 -3.84 -11.27
N LYS A 164 10.58 -4.98 -11.93
CA LYS A 164 10.63 -5.08 -13.40
C LYS A 164 9.48 -4.30 -14.05
N LEU A 165 8.27 -4.47 -13.56
CA LEU A 165 7.10 -3.74 -14.04
C LEU A 165 7.21 -2.24 -13.79
N SER A 166 7.76 -1.84 -12.64
CA SER A 166 7.99 -0.43 -12.32
C SER A 166 8.95 0.24 -13.29
N LYS A 167 9.99 -0.45 -13.70
CA LYS A 167 10.91 0.04 -14.74
C LYS A 167 10.20 0.25 -16.08
N GLY A 168 9.33 -0.67 -16.47
CA GLY A 168 8.52 -0.57 -17.69
C GLY A 168 7.55 0.62 -17.67
N MET A 169 7.14 1.05 -16.49
CA MET A 169 6.26 2.21 -16.30
C MET A 169 7.03 3.54 -16.16
N ASN A 170 8.34 3.53 -16.34
CA ASN A 170 9.22 4.69 -16.11
C ASN A 170 9.12 5.26 -14.68
N LEU A 171 8.78 4.44 -13.72
CA LEU A 171 8.80 4.84 -12.32
C LEU A 171 10.26 4.98 -11.89
N SER A 172 10.66 6.20 -11.53
CA SER A 172 12.01 6.46 -11.08
C SER A 172 12.22 5.85 -9.69
N LEU A 173 12.94 4.74 -9.64
CA LEU A 173 13.32 4.09 -8.39
C LEU A 173 14.31 4.92 -7.57
N ILE A 174 14.85 5.99 -8.15
CA ILE A 174 15.84 6.88 -7.49
C ILE A 174 15.19 7.66 -6.34
N HIS A 175 13.88 7.96 -6.46
CA HIS A 175 13.12 8.68 -5.44
C HIS A 175 12.39 7.77 -4.45
N ILE A 176 12.43 6.46 -4.69
CA ILE A 176 11.82 5.47 -3.83
C ILE A 176 12.92 4.94 -2.92
N SER A 177 13.13 5.62 -1.79
CA SER A 177 14.01 5.09 -0.76
C SER A 177 13.38 3.81 -0.20
N GLU A 178 14.12 2.71 -0.23
CA GLU A 178 13.72 1.53 0.52
C GLU A 178 13.57 1.94 1.99
N PRO A 179 12.46 1.53 2.65
CA PRO A 179 12.35 1.79 4.07
C PRO A 179 13.59 1.21 4.74
N THR A 180 14.30 2.05 5.45
CA THR A 180 15.41 1.59 6.28
C THR A 180 14.86 0.54 7.25
N ARG A 181 15.67 -0.46 7.60
CA ARG A 181 15.26 -1.53 8.52
C ARG A 181 14.61 -1.05 9.80
N GLN A 182 14.79 0.21 10.17
CA GLN A 182 14.16 0.84 11.32
C GLN A 182 12.65 1.09 11.13
N ALA A 183 12.17 1.17 9.92
CA ALA A 183 10.74 1.31 9.62
C ALA A 183 9.99 -0.03 9.71
N GLU A 184 10.69 -1.13 9.81
CA GLU A 184 10.12 -2.49 9.92
C GLU A 184 9.88 -2.93 11.37
N ILE A 185 10.31 -2.15 12.32
CA ILE A 185 10.16 -2.49 13.74
C ILE A 185 8.78 -2.09 14.25
#